data_6e4b69905772d72ad7c0e62930f977f4
#
_entry.id   6e4b69905772d72ad7c0e62930f977f4
#
_cell.length_a   1.000
_cell.length_b   1.000
_cell.length_c   1.000
_cell.angle_alpha   90.00
_cell.angle_beta   90.00
_cell.angle_gamma   90.00
#
_symmetry.space_group_name_H-M   'P 1'
#
loop_
_entity.id
_entity.type
_entity.pdbx_description
1 polymer ?
#
loop_
_entity_poly.entity_id
_entity_poly.type
_entity_poly.pdbx_seq_one_letter_code
_entity_poly.pdbx_strand_id
1 'polypeptide(L)'
;NATEKCVYHGARGFITAERSMQLCEMIALSEDATRSKNTVEHFVLSLREGEKPTPEQVEEMITIWLKELGLSDCQIIYGLHEDTDNYHLHIAVNRMHPERLECIKINGGFSREAEHRAIALIEHAQGWKSEKNARYTVLPDGTLAYRGENGEAVPDAGWSADLALRRRQTDDRKELRRRHERERRELE
;
A
#
# COMPACT_ATOMS: atom_id res chain seq x y z
N ASN A 1 -28.34 -7.32 2.99
CA ASN A 1 -27.38 -8.43 3.03
C ASN A 1 -26.06 -7.95 2.42
N ALA A 2 -24.99 -7.89 3.25
CA ALA A 2 -23.66 -7.40 2.84
C ALA A 2 -23.01 -8.26 1.72
N THR A 3 -23.46 -9.47 1.54
CA THR A 3 -22.96 -10.43 0.54
C THR A 3 -23.44 -10.17 -0.88
N GLU A 4 -24.57 -9.48 -1.07
CA GLU A 4 -25.13 -9.23 -2.40
C GLU A 4 -24.44 -8.11 -3.16
N LYS A 5 -23.62 -7.32 -2.47
CA LYS A 5 -22.90 -6.17 -3.04
C LYS A 5 -21.46 -6.49 -3.45
N CYS A 6 -20.89 -7.59 -2.98
CA CYS A 6 -19.53 -8.00 -3.29
C CYS A 6 -19.55 -8.87 -4.55
N VAL A 7 -19.06 -8.32 -5.66
CA VAL A 7 -19.05 -8.98 -6.97
C VAL A 7 -17.80 -9.79 -7.25
N TYR A 8 -16.70 -9.48 -6.56
CA TYR A 8 -15.44 -10.21 -6.61
C TYR A 8 -14.70 -10.08 -5.28
N HIS A 9 -14.01 -11.14 -4.84
CA HIS A 9 -13.21 -11.09 -3.61
C HIS A 9 -12.04 -12.06 -3.67
N GLY A 10 -11.02 -11.79 -2.87
CA GLY A 10 -9.85 -12.65 -2.74
C GLY A 10 -9.10 -12.40 -1.45
N ALA A 11 -8.08 -13.23 -1.24
CA ALA A 11 -7.16 -13.12 -0.12
C ALA A 11 -5.77 -13.62 -0.53
N ARG A 12 -4.70 -13.04 0.04
CA ARG A 12 -3.32 -13.43 -0.22
C ARG A 12 -2.52 -13.45 1.10
N GLY A 13 -1.45 -14.23 1.15
CA GLY A 13 -0.53 -14.27 2.29
C GLY A 13 -1.03 -15.11 3.47
N PHE A 14 -2.00 -16.00 3.26
CA PHE A 14 -2.54 -16.90 4.26
C PHE A 14 -2.10 -18.34 4.01
N ILE A 15 -2.01 -19.14 5.07
CA ILE A 15 -1.71 -20.57 5.02
C ILE A 15 -2.98 -21.33 4.60
N THR A 16 -4.14 -20.90 5.09
CA THR A 16 -5.42 -21.56 4.84
C THR A 16 -6.23 -20.82 3.77
N ALA A 17 -7.10 -21.58 3.07
CA ALA A 17 -8.05 -21.02 2.11
C ALA A 17 -9.41 -20.69 2.77
N GLU A 18 -9.66 -21.16 3.99
CA GLU A 18 -10.93 -20.99 4.68
C GLU A 18 -10.99 -19.61 5.37
N ARG A 19 -12.04 -18.84 5.06
CA ARG A 19 -12.15 -17.42 5.42
C ARG A 19 -12.14 -17.14 6.93
N SER A 20 -12.79 -17.98 7.71
CA SER A 20 -12.80 -17.85 9.18
C SER A 20 -11.39 -18.07 9.75
N MET A 21 -10.65 -19.00 9.20
CA MET A 21 -9.28 -19.29 9.60
C MET A 21 -8.32 -18.17 9.14
N GLN A 22 -8.53 -17.57 7.96
CA GLN A 22 -7.77 -16.39 7.51
C GLN A 22 -7.92 -15.22 8.48
N LEU A 23 -9.10 -14.99 9.02
CA LEU A 23 -9.31 -13.96 10.05
C LEU A 23 -8.56 -14.30 11.34
N CYS A 24 -8.57 -15.55 11.76
CA CYS A 24 -7.79 -16.00 12.93
C CYS A 24 -6.28 -15.82 12.72
N GLU A 25 -5.76 -16.17 11.54
CA GLU A 25 -4.35 -15.95 11.18
C GLU A 25 -3.99 -14.45 11.22
N MET A 26 -4.85 -13.59 10.66
CA MET A 26 -4.63 -12.14 10.66
C MET A 26 -4.62 -11.56 12.08
N ILE A 27 -5.52 -12.01 12.94
CA ILE A 27 -5.59 -11.61 14.36
C ILE A 27 -4.33 -12.07 15.09
N ALA A 28 -3.98 -13.36 14.98
CA ALA A 28 -2.82 -13.94 15.64
C ALA A 28 -1.52 -13.20 15.27
N LEU A 29 -1.30 -12.95 13.98
CA LEU A 29 -0.15 -12.18 13.52
C LEU A 29 -0.16 -10.73 14.04
N SER A 30 -1.34 -10.14 14.21
CA SER A 30 -1.49 -8.78 14.76
C SER A 30 -1.16 -8.70 16.25
N GLU A 31 -1.40 -9.76 17.01
CA GLU A 31 -1.10 -9.83 18.45
C GLU A 31 0.40 -9.84 18.73
N ASP A 32 1.23 -10.27 17.79
CA ASP A 32 2.70 -10.18 17.88
C ASP A 32 3.23 -8.74 17.82
N ALA A 33 2.38 -7.76 17.53
CA ALA A 33 2.77 -6.35 17.44
C ALA A 33 3.00 -5.74 18.83
N THR A 34 4.26 -5.68 19.28
CA THR A 34 4.61 -5.13 20.60
C THR A 34 4.52 -3.60 20.67
N ARG A 35 4.58 -2.88 19.55
CA ARG A 35 4.68 -1.41 19.48
C ARG A 35 3.61 -0.71 18.66
N SER A 36 2.83 -1.44 17.89
CA SER A 36 1.77 -0.88 17.04
C SER A 36 0.41 -1.33 17.53
N LYS A 37 -0.48 -0.37 17.78
CA LYS A 37 -1.87 -0.66 18.15
C LYS A 37 -2.77 -0.91 16.92
N ASN A 38 -2.38 -0.39 15.76
CA ASN A 38 -3.13 -0.48 14.52
C ASN A 38 -2.27 -1.20 13.48
N THR A 39 -2.37 -2.51 13.43
CA THR A 39 -1.63 -3.36 12.49
C THR A 39 -2.37 -3.54 11.17
N VAL A 40 -3.70 -3.52 11.21
CA VAL A 40 -4.54 -3.64 10.02
C VAL A 40 -4.93 -2.27 9.50
N GLU A 41 -4.75 -2.06 8.21
CA GLU A 41 -5.14 -0.85 7.50
C GLU A 41 -6.17 -1.19 6.42
N HIS A 42 -7.17 -0.33 6.27
CA HIS A 42 -8.24 -0.50 5.31
C HIS A 42 -8.17 0.61 4.27
N PHE A 43 -7.98 0.22 3.02
CA PHE A 43 -8.01 1.10 1.86
C PHE A 43 -9.28 0.90 1.07
N VAL A 44 -9.74 1.96 0.43
CA VAL A 44 -10.85 1.94 -0.52
C VAL A 44 -10.42 2.66 -1.78
N LEU A 45 -10.35 1.93 -2.89
CA LEU A 45 -10.14 2.49 -4.20
C LEU A 45 -11.50 2.64 -4.88
N SER A 46 -11.94 3.87 -5.04
CA SER A 46 -13.18 4.18 -5.76
C SER A 46 -12.87 4.35 -7.25
N LEU A 47 -13.56 3.58 -8.08
CA LEU A 47 -13.47 3.69 -9.53
C LEU A 47 -14.48 4.72 -10.03
N ARG A 48 -14.25 5.26 -11.21
CA ARG A 48 -15.19 6.22 -11.81
C ARG A 48 -16.42 5.51 -12.37
N GLU A 49 -17.46 6.27 -12.56
CA GLU A 49 -18.64 5.81 -13.27
C GLU A 49 -18.27 5.24 -14.65
N GLY A 50 -18.72 4.02 -14.90
CA GLY A 50 -18.43 3.28 -16.14
C GLY A 50 -17.13 2.45 -16.13
N GLU A 51 -16.23 2.63 -15.16
CA GLU A 51 -15.06 1.76 -14.98
C GLU A 51 -15.48 0.48 -14.24
N LYS A 52 -15.54 -0.61 -14.99
CA LYS A 52 -15.95 -1.95 -14.51
C LYS A 52 -14.79 -2.91 -14.67
N PRO A 53 -13.97 -3.13 -13.61
CA PRO A 53 -12.80 -3.99 -13.71
C PRO A 53 -13.21 -5.46 -13.83
N THR A 54 -12.48 -6.20 -14.67
CA THR A 54 -12.56 -7.66 -14.68
C THR A 54 -11.83 -8.24 -13.45
N PRO A 55 -12.05 -9.52 -13.10
CA PRO A 55 -11.27 -10.17 -12.04
C PRO A 55 -9.75 -10.03 -12.22
N GLU A 56 -9.24 -10.19 -13.43
CA GLU A 56 -7.82 -10.07 -13.75
C GLU A 56 -7.32 -8.65 -13.52
N GLN A 57 -8.12 -7.65 -13.88
CA GLN A 57 -7.82 -6.25 -13.62
C GLN A 57 -7.78 -5.95 -12.13
N VAL A 58 -8.70 -6.53 -11.32
CA VAL A 58 -8.66 -6.39 -9.86
C VAL A 58 -7.37 -6.98 -9.28
N GLU A 59 -6.97 -8.18 -9.74
CA GLU A 59 -5.72 -8.81 -9.29
C GLU A 59 -4.47 -7.97 -9.65
N GLU A 60 -4.46 -7.35 -10.83
CA GLU A 60 -3.40 -6.44 -11.23
C GLU A 60 -3.39 -5.17 -10.39
N MET A 61 -4.56 -4.55 -10.14
CA MET A 61 -4.69 -3.40 -9.23
C MET A 61 -4.12 -3.70 -7.84
N ILE A 62 -4.51 -4.83 -7.26
CA ILE A 62 -4.00 -5.29 -5.95
C ILE A 62 -2.47 -5.45 -5.99
N THR A 63 -1.94 -6.04 -7.04
CA THR A 63 -0.50 -6.28 -7.17
C THR A 63 0.29 -4.97 -7.26
N ILE A 64 -0.17 -4.01 -8.07
CA ILE A 64 0.44 -2.68 -8.19
C ILE A 64 0.35 -1.94 -6.84
N TRP A 65 -0.83 -1.94 -6.21
CA TRP A 65 -1.08 -1.29 -4.94
C TRP A 65 -0.12 -1.77 -3.85
N LEU A 66 -0.06 -3.08 -3.64
CA LEU A 66 0.80 -3.67 -2.61
C LEU A 66 2.28 -3.41 -2.86
N LYS A 67 2.71 -3.48 -4.12
CA LYS A 67 4.10 -3.22 -4.51
C LYS A 67 4.52 -1.80 -4.19
N GLU A 68 3.72 -0.80 -4.58
CA GLU A 68 4.02 0.61 -4.34
C GLU A 68 4.01 0.97 -2.85
N LEU A 69 3.14 0.34 -2.07
CA LEU A 69 3.08 0.56 -0.63
C LEU A 69 4.14 -0.25 0.15
N GLY A 70 4.84 -1.18 -0.50
CA GLY A 70 5.82 -2.08 0.14
C GLY A 70 5.16 -3.15 1.02
N LEU A 71 3.98 -3.62 0.65
CA LEU A 71 3.14 -4.55 1.40
C LEU A 71 2.95 -5.90 0.68
N SER A 72 3.77 -6.23 -0.33
CA SER A 72 3.61 -7.44 -1.17
C SER A 72 3.61 -8.74 -0.38
N ASP A 73 4.34 -8.79 0.74
CA ASP A 73 4.47 -9.98 1.58
C ASP A 73 3.45 -10.04 2.72
N CYS A 74 2.54 -9.06 2.80
CA CYS A 74 1.56 -8.94 3.85
C CYS A 74 0.32 -9.79 3.60
N GLN A 75 -0.37 -10.16 4.67
CA GLN A 75 -1.72 -10.76 4.59
C GLN A 75 -2.72 -9.70 4.15
N ILE A 76 -3.52 -10.01 3.15
CA ILE A 76 -4.58 -9.13 2.65
C ILE A 76 -5.88 -9.89 2.40
N ILE A 77 -6.99 -9.20 2.65
CA ILE A 77 -8.33 -9.62 2.22
C ILE A 77 -8.91 -8.44 1.43
N TYR A 78 -9.51 -8.71 0.29
CA TYR A 78 -10.08 -7.66 -0.56
C TYR A 78 -11.41 -8.08 -1.16
N GLY A 79 -12.22 -7.08 -1.53
CA GLY A 79 -13.49 -7.28 -2.17
C GLY A 79 -13.89 -6.10 -3.03
N LEU A 80 -14.35 -6.39 -4.23
CA LEU A 80 -14.94 -5.41 -5.15
C LEU A 80 -16.44 -5.34 -4.88
N HIS A 81 -16.93 -4.15 -4.57
CA HIS A 81 -18.34 -3.88 -4.30
C HIS A 81 -18.96 -3.07 -5.44
N GLU A 82 -20.22 -3.37 -5.73
CA GLU A 82 -21.08 -2.64 -6.67
C GLU A 82 -22.36 -2.21 -5.90
N ASP A 83 -22.23 -1.21 -5.02
CA ASP A 83 -23.34 -0.75 -4.17
C ASP A 83 -23.77 0.69 -4.46
N THR A 84 -23.09 1.34 -5.39
CA THR A 84 -23.36 2.68 -5.88
C THR A 84 -23.18 2.70 -7.40
N ASP A 85 -23.29 3.86 -8.03
CA ASP A 85 -23.01 4.03 -9.46
C ASP A 85 -21.54 3.73 -9.80
N ASN A 86 -20.68 3.61 -8.77
CA ASN A 86 -19.26 3.33 -8.90
C ASN A 86 -18.89 2.01 -8.22
N TYR A 87 -17.88 1.36 -8.77
CA TYR A 87 -17.24 0.22 -8.10
C TYR A 87 -16.27 0.70 -7.02
N HIS A 88 -16.21 -0.03 -5.91
CA HIS A 88 -15.31 0.22 -4.80
C HIS A 88 -14.50 -1.04 -4.48
N LEU A 89 -13.19 -0.96 -4.60
CA LEU A 89 -12.29 -2.03 -4.18
C LEU A 89 -11.83 -1.78 -2.75
N HIS A 90 -12.33 -2.58 -1.83
CA HIS A 90 -11.95 -2.58 -0.43
C HIS A 90 -10.77 -3.51 -0.21
N ILE A 91 -9.73 -3.05 0.48
CA ILE A 91 -8.50 -3.82 0.75
C ILE A 91 -8.17 -3.68 2.23
N ALA A 92 -8.26 -4.78 2.97
CA ALA A 92 -7.78 -4.85 4.35
C ALA A 92 -6.40 -5.53 4.37
N VAL A 93 -5.39 -4.82 4.87
CA VAL A 93 -4.00 -5.28 4.89
C VAL A 93 -3.50 -5.38 6.32
N ASN A 94 -2.98 -6.53 6.72
CA ASN A 94 -2.21 -6.64 7.94
C ASN A 94 -0.77 -6.22 7.68
N ARG A 95 -0.36 -5.06 8.19
CA ARG A 95 0.99 -4.50 8.01
C ARG A 95 2.08 -5.21 8.82
N MET A 96 1.71 -6.22 9.59
CA MET A 96 2.71 -7.09 10.21
C MET A 96 3.37 -7.97 9.17
N HIS A 97 4.68 -7.88 9.03
CA HIS A 97 5.42 -8.75 8.14
C HIS A 97 5.47 -10.17 8.73
N PRO A 98 5.00 -11.21 8.01
CA PRO A 98 4.81 -12.53 8.60
C PRO A 98 6.10 -13.18 9.10
N GLU A 99 7.24 -12.91 8.46
CA GLU A 99 8.53 -13.49 8.87
C GLU A 99 9.32 -12.61 9.85
N ARG A 100 9.31 -11.27 9.64
CA ARG A 100 10.10 -10.36 10.48
C ARG A 100 9.38 -9.91 11.74
N LEU A 101 8.09 -10.19 11.87
CA LEU A 101 7.22 -9.80 13.00
C LEU A 101 7.33 -8.30 13.35
N GLU A 102 7.49 -7.47 12.34
CA GLU A 102 7.53 -6.01 12.48
C GLU A 102 6.43 -5.33 11.67
N CYS A 103 5.85 -4.30 12.26
CA CYS A 103 4.82 -3.52 11.59
C CYS A 103 5.45 -2.60 10.52
N ILE A 104 5.12 -2.85 9.25
CA ILE A 104 5.62 -2.09 8.12
C ILE A 104 5.07 -0.66 8.16
N LYS A 105 5.95 0.32 8.01
CA LYS A 105 5.58 1.71 7.75
C LYS A 105 5.51 1.92 6.25
N ILE A 106 4.31 2.11 5.75
CA ILE A 106 4.07 2.37 4.33
C ILE A 106 4.93 3.57 3.90
N ASN A 107 5.77 3.35 2.88
CA ASN A 107 6.65 4.36 2.30
C ASN A 107 7.42 5.20 3.36
N GLY A 108 7.87 4.57 4.45
CA GLY A 108 8.60 5.26 5.51
C GLY A 108 7.79 6.33 6.26
N GLY A 109 6.46 6.35 6.15
CA GLY A 109 5.54 7.32 6.73
C GLY A 109 4.94 8.32 5.73
N PHE A 110 5.26 8.19 4.44
CA PHE A 110 4.72 9.01 3.34
C PHE A 110 3.70 8.20 2.51
N SER A 111 2.69 7.62 3.19
CA SER A 111 1.72 6.73 2.56
C SER A 111 0.97 7.39 1.40
N ARG A 112 0.57 8.66 1.54
CA ARG A 112 -0.17 9.38 0.50
C ARG A 112 0.58 9.48 -0.83
N GLU A 113 1.88 9.67 -0.81
CA GLU A 113 2.69 9.70 -2.04
C GLU A 113 2.69 8.33 -2.70
N ALA A 114 2.84 7.24 -1.93
CA ALA A 114 2.78 5.88 -2.45
C ALA A 114 1.39 5.56 -3.02
N GLU A 115 0.33 5.97 -2.35
CA GLU A 115 -1.06 5.82 -2.81
C GLU A 115 -1.28 6.54 -4.15
N HIS A 116 -0.88 7.80 -4.27
CA HIS A 116 -1.00 8.55 -5.53
C HIS A 116 -0.18 7.94 -6.68
N ARG A 117 1.00 7.41 -6.39
CA ARG A 117 1.82 6.69 -7.39
C ARG A 117 1.15 5.40 -7.82
N ALA A 118 0.64 4.62 -6.86
CA ALA A 118 -0.09 3.39 -7.16
C ALA A 118 -1.32 3.66 -8.03
N ILE A 119 -2.10 4.72 -7.74
CA ILE A 119 -3.25 5.12 -8.55
C ILE A 119 -2.82 5.43 -9.99
N ALA A 120 -1.76 6.24 -10.18
CA ALA A 120 -1.30 6.59 -11.53
C ALA A 120 -0.83 5.37 -12.32
N LEU A 121 -0.17 4.41 -11.66
CA LEU A 121 0.26 3.17 -12.28
C LEU A 121 -0.91 2.25 -12.63
N ILE A 122 -1.92 2.17 -11.76
CA ILE A 122 -3.15 1.41 -12.01
C ILE A 122 -3.90 2.02 -13.20
N GLU A 123 -4.15 3.33 -13.20
CA GLU A 123 -4.81 4.02 -14.31
C GLU A 123 -4.10 3.77 -15.64
N HIS A 124 -2.77 3.81 -15.65
CA HIS A 124 -1.96 3.54 -16.83
C HIS A 124 -2.07 2.07 -17.29
N ALA A 125 -1.91 1.11 -16.37
CA ALA A 125 -1.95 -0.32 -16.68
C ALA A 125 -3.31 -0.74 -17.22
N GLN A 126 -4.40 -0.15 -16.69
CA GLN A 126 -5.78 -0.44 -17.10
C GLN A 126 -6.22 0.39 -18.32
N GLY A 127 -5.43 1.34 -18.79
CA GLY A 127 -5.80 2.27 -19.85
C GLY A 127 -6.92 3.25 -19.43
N TRP A 128 -7.06 3.50 -18.13
CA TRP A 128 -8.07 4.41 -17.60
C TRP A 128 -7.59 5.85 -17.64
N LYS A 129 -8.58 6.76 -17.62
CA LYS A 129 -8.29 8.19 -17.69
C LYS A 129 -7.85 8.71 -16.34
N SER A 130 -6.68 9.36 -16.31
CA SER A 130 -6.14 9.96 -15.10
C SER A 130 -7.02 11.08 -14.53
N GLU A 131 -7.04 11.23 -13.21
CA GLU A 131 -7.71 12.32 -12.51
C GLU A 131 -7.16 13.69 -12.91
N LYS A 132 -8.03 14.71 -12.98
CA LYS A 132 -7.61 16.08 -13.33
C LYS A 132 -6.55 16.62 -12.37
N ASN A 133 -6.69 16.28 -11.09
CA ASN A 133 -5.79 16.72 -10.00
C ASN A 133 -4.82 15.63 -9.58
N ALA A 134 -4.58 14.62 -10.44
CA ALA A 134 -3.61 13.56 -10.14
C ALA A 134 -2.22 14.18 -9.93
N ARG A 135 -1.57 13.81 -8.83
CA ARG A 135 -0.20 14.27 -8.51
C ARG A 135 0.86 13.58 -9.36
N TYR A 136 0.55 12.39 -9.83
CA TYR A 136 1.44 11.56 -10.64
C TYR A 136 0.78 11.20 -11.95
N THR A 137 1.60 10.92 -12.94
CA THR A 137 1.20 10.41 -14.26
C THR A 137 2.27 9.47 -14.76
N VAL A 138 1.93 8.58 -15.68
CA VAL A 138 2.90 7.72 -16.34
C VAL A 138 3.14 8.27 -17.74
N LEU A 139 4.41 8.46 -18.10
CA LEU A 139 4.83 8.93 -19.42
C LEU A 139 4.70 7.81 -20.46
N PRO A 140 4.73 8.12 -21.78
CA PRO A 140 4.62 7.10 -22.82
C PRO A 140 5.70 6.02 -22.80
N ASP A 141 6.84 6.27 -22.18
CA ASP A 141 7.94 5.33 -21.98
C ASP A 141 7.77 4.45 -20.72
N GLY A 142 6.64 4.59 -19.99
CA GLY A 142 6.36 3.87 -18.76
C GLY A 142 6.96 4.52 -17.50
N THR A 143 7.66 5.65 -17.65
CA THR A 143 8.26 6.35 -16.49
C THR A 143 7.21 7.08 -15.68
N LEU A 144 7.19 6.85 -14.37
CA LEU A 144 6.35 7.61 -13.44
C LEU A 144 6.88 9.05 -13.34
N ALA A 145 5.98 10.01 -13.41
CA ALA A 145 6.32 11.44 -13.35
C ALA A 145 5.41 12.17 -12.36
N TYR A 146 5.98 13.11 -11.61
CA TYR A 146 5.23 14.04 -10.77
C TYR A 146 4.66 15.18 -11.62
N ARG A 147 3.42 15.57 -11.40
CA ARG A 147 2.82 16.76 -11.99
C ARG A 147 3.12 17.98 -11.12
N GLY A 148 3.97 18.86 -11.61
CA GLY A 148 4.26 20.14 -10.99
C GLY A 148 3.05 21.08 -10.96
N GLU A 149 3.18 22.20 -10.26
CA GLU A 149 2.10 23.20 -10.10
C GLU A 149 1.61 23.77 -11.44
N ASN A 150 2.45 23.81 -12.46
CA ASN A 150 2.13 24.26 -13.81
C ASN A 150 1.64 23.14 -14.74
N GLY A 151 1.41 21.93 -14.22
CA GLY A 151 0.97 20.76 -14.99
C GLY A 151 2.05 20.08 -15.81
N GLU A 152 3.31 20.50 -15.70
CA GLU A 152 4.46 19.86 -16.33
C GLU A 152 4.76 18.52 -15.63
N ALA A 153 5.09 17.50 -16.43
CA ALA A 153 5.46 16.18 -15.92
C ALA A 153 6.98 16.12 -15.68
N VAL A 154 7.38 16.01 -14.42
CA VAL A 154 8.79 15.85 -14.03
C VAL A 154 9.04 14.37 -13.71
N PRO A 155 9.97 13.68 -14.43
CA PRO A 155 10.30 12.31 -14.15
C PRO A 155 10.66 12.08 -12.68
N ASP A 156 10.11 11.02 -12.09
CA ASP A 156 10.25 10.69 -10.65
C ASP A 156 11.63 10.08 -10.28
N ALA A 157 12.60 10.13 -11.17
CA ALA A 157 13.96 9.61 -10.94
C ALA A 157 14.65 10.21 -9.70
N GLY A 158 14.27 11.42 -9.28
CA GLY A 158 14.79 12.09 -8.08
C GLY A 158 14.15 11.63 -6.78
N TRP A 159 12.87 11.22 -6.80
CA TRP A 159 12.14 10.83 -5.60
C TRP A 159 12.62 9.50 -5.01
N SER A 160 12.88 8.49 -5.84
CA SER A 160 13.40 7.21 -5.39
C SER A 160 14.80 7.33 -4.77
N ALA A 161 15.65 8.19 -5.33
CA ALA A 161 16.97 8.51 -4.78
C ALA A 161 16.86 9.28 -3.45
N ASP A 162 15.91 10.22 -3.35
CA ASP A 162 15.66 11.02 -2.13
C ASP A 162 15.04 10.14 -1.02
N LEU A 163 14.18 9.19 -1.36
CA LEU A 163 13.67 8.17 -0.42
C LEU A 163 14.78 7.26 0.09
N ALA A 164 15.68 6.81 -0.76
CA ALA A 164 16.83 6.01 -0.35
C ALA A 164 17.75 6.80 0.59
N LEU A 165 17.98 8.08 0.29
CA LEU A 165 18.74 8.99 1.13
C LEU A 165 18.06 9.22 2.49
N ARG A 166 16.75 9.48 2.51
CA ARG A 166 15.96 9.67 3.74
C ARG A 166 15.90 8.41 4.59
N ARG A 167 15.81 7.22 3.97
CA ARG A 167 15.90 5.94 4.67
C ARG A 167 17.26 5.78 5.34
N ARG A 168 18.35 6.01 4.63
CA ARG A 168 19.71 6.01 5.20
C ARG A 168 19.83 6.96 6.38
N GLN A 169 19.42 8.22 6.24
CA GLN A 169 19.45 9.20 7.32
C GLN A 169 18.62 8.80 8.54
N THR A 170 17.48 8.11 8.32
CA THR A 170 16.64 7.60 9.41
C THR A 170 17.31 6.45 10.14
N ASP A 171 17.94 5.56 9.41
CA ASP A 171 18.65 4.41 9.98
C ASP A 171 19.91 4.84 10.71
N ASP A 172 20.67 5.78 10.16
CA ASP A 172 21.83 6.42 10.81
C ASP A 172 21.43 7.10 12.13
N ARG A 173 20.29 7.83 12.15
CA ARG A 173 19.76 8.43 13.37
C ARG A 173 19.35 7.40 14.43
N LYS A 174 18.74 6.26 14.01
CA LYS A 174 18.39 5.17 14.93
C LYS A 174 19.65 4.52 15.51
N GLU A 175 20.67 4.30 14.69
CA GLU A 175 21.93 3.72 15.12
C GLU A 175 22.67 4.65 16.08
N LEU A 176 22.70 5.95 15.79
CA LEU A 176 23.27 6.96 16.69
C LEU A 176 22.55 7.00 18.04
N ARG A 177 21.22 6.95 18.06
CA ARG A 177 20.45 6.86 19.32
C ARG A 177 20.81 5.61 20.13
N ARG A 178 20.87 4.43 19.47
CA ARG A 178 21.24 3.16 20.13
C ARG A 178 22.66 3.21 20.70
N ARG A 179 23.57 3.91 20.02
CA ARG A 179 24.94 4.11 20.51
C ARG A 179 24.95 5.01 21.76
N HIS A 180 24.27 6.15 21.72
CA HIS A 180 24.17 7.05 22.88
C HIS A 180 23.44 6.41 24.06
N GLU A 181 22.47 5.54 23.84
CA GLU A 181 21.82 4.80 24.94
C GLU A 181 22.76 3.77 25.57
N ARG A 182 23.61 3.11 24.79
CA ARG A 182 24.66 2.22 25.31
C ARG A 182 25.71 2.99 26.12
N GLU A 183 26.26 4.05 25.55
CA GLU A 183 27.23 4.91 26.22
C GLU A 183 26.71 5.48 27.56
N ARG A 184 25.43 5.84 27.64
CA ARG A 184 24.81 6.27 28.90
C ARG A 184 24.73 5.16 29.95
N ARG A 185 24.39 3.93 29.52
CA ARG A 185 24.34 2.77 30.48
C ARG A 185 25.68 2.32 30.96
N GLU A 186 26.74 2.64 30.25
CA GLU A 186 28.12 2.34 30.65
C GLU A 186 28.70 3.38 31.66
N LEU A 187 28.03 4.54 31.78
CA LEU A 187 28.43 5.63 32.70
C LEU A 187 27.59 5.64 34.00
N GLU A 188 26.56 4.81 34.11
CA GLU A 188 25.76 4.58 35.32
C GLU A 188 26.25 3.32 36.07
#